data_bf18c2301462f4aa11556d9438282431
#
_entry.id   bf18c2301462f4aa11556d9438282431
#
_cell.length_a   1.000
_cell.length_b   1.000
_cell.length_c   1.000
_cell.angle_alpha   90.00
_cell.angle_beta   90.00
_cell.angle_gamma   90.00
#
_symmetry.space_group_name_H-M   'P 1'
#
loop_
_entity.id
_entity.type
_entity.pdbx_description
1 polymer ?
#
loop_
_entity_poly.entity_id
_entity_poly.type
_entity_poly.pdbx_seq_one_letter_code
_entity_poly.pdbx_strand_id
1 'polypeptide(L)'
;IARRQRQMCIRDRLWQVEMGAYSTLPADLPAIHMGEGPLVDQPLTVEGKVWKVTCISVGNPHCVTVVEDVDSLKLEAIGPAFEHHANFPERINTEFVQVVDAAHLKMRVWERGSGETWACGTGATAVCVATIMLGHAGKKGEELTVIAKGGTLKLTHLANNHVILRGPAVTVFEGVIDIPDEVIN
;
A
#
# COMPACT_ATOMS: atom_id res chain seq x y z
N ILE A 1 -17.66 7.82 -2.46
CA ILE A 1 -16.67 6.72 -2.41
C ILE A 1 -17.09 5.69 -3.45
N ALA A 2 -16.30 5.55 -4.52
CA ALA A 2 -16.57 4.53 -5.52
C ALA A 2 -16.52 3.14 -4.85
N ARG A 3 -17.61 2.39 -4.92
CA ARG A 3 -17.65 1.01 -4.44
C ARG A 3 -16.74 0.17 -5.33
N ARG A 4 -15.64 -0.32 -4.78
CA ARG A 4 -14.78 -1.30 -5.45
C ARG A 4 -15.56 -2.60 -5.65
N GLN A 5 -15.56 -3.11 -6.88
CA GLN A 5 -16.23 -4.38 -7.16
C GLN A 5 -15.44 -5.53 -6.54
N ARG A 6 -16.13 -6.36 -5.75
CA ARG A 6 -15.57 -7.55 -5.11
C ARG A 6 -16.13 -8.79 -5.80
N GLN A 7 -15.26 -9.67 -6.22
CA GLN A 7 -15.63 -10.95 -6.81
C GLN A 7 -14.94 -12.08 -6.04
N MET A 8 -15.70 -13.09 -5.64
CA MET A 8 -15.16 -14.29 -5.02
C MET A 8 -14.79 -15.32 -6.08
N CYS A 9 -13.54 -15.80 -6.05
CA CYS A 9 -13.14 -16.94 -6.86
C CYS A 9 -13.46 -18.23 -6.11
N ILE A 10 -14.40 -19.04 -6.65
CA ILE A 10 -14.93 -20.25 -5.99
C ILE A 10 -13.88 -21.36 -5.88
N ARG A 11 -12.86 -21.37 -6.76
CA ARG A 11 -11.88 -22.46 -6.82
C ARG A 11 -10.85 -22.43 -5.69
N ASP A 12 -10.43 -21.25 -5.25
CA ASP A 12 -9.33 -21.08 -4.29
C ASP A 12 -9.75 -20.35 -3.00
N ARG A 13 -11.04 -20.01 -2.86
CA ARG A 13 -11.62 -19.26 -1.74
C ARG A 13 -10.95 -17.89 -1.53
N LEU A 14 -10.42 -17.31 -2.59
CA LEU A 14 -9.85 -15.96 -2.58
C LEU A 14 -10.90 -14.95 -3.05
N TRP A 15 -10.92 -13.83 -2.37
CA TRP A 15 -11.66 -12.66 -2.82
C TRP A 15 -10.78 -11.83 -3.73
N GLN A 16 -11.35 -11.37 -4.82
CA GLN A 16 -10.69 -10.48 -5.76
C GLN A 16 -11.34 -9.10 -5.70
N VAL A 17 -10.51 -8.08 -5.65
CA VAL A 17 -10.93 -6.67 -5.65
C VAL A 17 -10.15 -5.92 -6.72
N GLU A 18 -10.84 -5.19 -7.59
CA GLU A 18 -10.22 -4.23 -8.47
C GLU A 18 -9.95 -2.94 -7.68
N MET A 19 -8.68 -2.60 -7.55
CA MET A 19 -8.22 -1.44 -6.77
C MET A 19 -8.33 -0.13 -7.55
N GLY A 20 -8.57 -0.21 -8.87
CA GLY A 20 -8.64 0.94 -9.78
C GLY A 20 -7.28 1.43 -10.23
N ALA A 21 -7.29 2.63 -10.83
CA ALA A 21 -6.09 3.32 -11.26
C ALA A 21 -5.38 3.97 -10.06
N TYR A 22 -4.09 4.24 -10.23
CA TYR A 22 -3.25 4.95 -9.26
C TYR A 22 -2.70 6.24 -9.87
N SER A 23 -2.19 7.13 -9.02
CA SER A 23 -1.42 8.31 -9.42
C SER A 23 -0.11 8.40 -8.65
N THR A 24 0.91 8.98 -9.29
CA THR A 24 2.20 9.31 -8.69
C THR A 24 2.45 10.82 -8.66
N LEU A 25 1.44 11.62 -9.02
CA LEU A 25 1.57 13.08 -9.07
C LEU A 25 1.40 13.70 -7.67
N PRO A 26 2.19 14.72 -7.33
CA PRO A 26 2.13 15.38 -6.02
C PRO A 26 0.74 15.89 -5.66
N ALA A 27 -0.02 16.39 -6.62
CA ALA A 27 -1.37 16.92 -6.40
C ALA A 27 -2.36 15.86 -5.90
N ASP A 28 -2.18 14.60 -6.31
CA ASP A 28 -3.05 13.48 -5.89
C ASP A 28 -2.58 12.81 -4.58
N LEU A 29 -1.45 13.27 -4.05
CA LEU A 29 -0.77 12.71 -2.87
C LEU A 29 -0.72 13.67 -1.69
N PRO A 30 -1.32 14.86 -1.76
CA PRO A 30 -0.99 16.12 -1.08
C PRO A 30 0.47 16.23 -0.62
N ALA A 31 1.41 16.10 -1.60
CA ALA A 31 2.85 16.21 -1.37
C ALA A 31 3.36 17.58 -1.84
N ILE A 32 4.20 18.21 -1.02
CA ILE A 32 4.81 19.52 -1.29
C ILE A 32 6.34 19.43 -1.27
N HIS A 33 7.00 20.37 -1.95
CA HIS A 33 8.47 20.45 -2.00
C HIS A 33 9.17 19.21 -2.60
N MET A 34 8.47 18.43 -3.42
CA MET A 34 9.01 17.23 -4.08
C MET A 34 9.02 17.35 -5.63
N GLY A 35 8.88 18.58 -6.16
CA GLY A 35 8.77 18.85 -7.59
C GLY A 35 7.33 18.71 -8.11
N GLU A 36 7.15 18.86 -9.44
CA GLU A 36 5.84 18.81 -10.10
C GLU A 36 5.60 17.51 -10.87
N GLY A 37 6.66 16.72 -11.08
CA GLY A 37 6.62 15.45 -11.82
C GLY A 37 6.23 14.25 -10.95
N PRO A 38 6.16 13.05 -11.57
CA PRO A 38 5.88 11.81 -10.85
C PRO A 38 6.87 11.58 -9.69
N LEU A 39 6.36 11.25 -8.53
CA LEU A 39 7.15 10.98 -7.32
C LEU A 39 7.69 9.54 -7.32
N VAL A 40 8.58 9.23 -8.25
CA VAL A 40 9.21 7.91 -8.41
C VAL A 40 10.69 8.02 -8.11
N ASP A 41 11.21 7.16 -7.24
CA ASP A 41 12.61 7.11 -6.79
C ASP A 41 13.16 8.46 -6.28
N GLN A 42 12.32 9.22 -5.58
CA GLN A 42 12.68 10.54 -5.08
C GLN A 42 13.48 10.44 -3.77
N PRO A 43 14.48 11.32 -3.55
CA PRO A 43 15.15 11.39 -2.25
C PRO A 43 14.23 12.05 -1.22
N LEU A 44 14.13 11.45 -0.04
CA LEU A 44 13.43 12.00 1.13
C LEU A 44 14.36 11.90 2.34
N THR A 45 14.63 13.02 3.00
CA THR A 45 15.50 13.03 4.19
C THR A 45 14.65 12.85 5.44
N VAL A 46 14.71 11.71 6.08
CA VAL A 46 14.00 11.43 7.35
C VAL A 46 15.04 11.18 8.43
N GLU A 47 14.98 11.95 9.53
CA GLU A 47 15.92 11.87 10.67
C GLU A 47 17.40 11.88 10.27
N GLY A 48 17.75 12.73 9.29
CA GLY A 48 19.12 12.87 8.79
C GLY A 48 19.60 11.79 7.84
N LYS A 49 18.79 10.75 7.59
CA LYS A 49 19.06 9.72 6.59
C LYS A 49 18.29 9.99 5.31
N VAL A 50 18.95 9.86 4.16
CA VAL A 50 18.30 9.94 2.84
C VAL A 50 17.72 8.58 2.48
N TRP A 51 16.43 8.57 2.21
CA TRP A 51 15.67 7.40 1.72
C TRP A 51 15.27 7.62 0.28
N LYS A 52 15.23 6.57 -0.51
CA LYS A 52 14.64 6.57 -1.84
C LYS A 52 13.18 6.16 -1.73
N VAL A 53 12.27 7.02 -2.14
CA VAL A 53 10.83 6.79 -2.00
C VAL A 53 10.09 6.91 -3.32
N THR A 54 9.05 6.11 -3.47
CA THR A 54 8.07 6.22 -4.55
C THR A 54 6.70 6.44 -3.93
N CYS A 55 6.10 7.60 -4.21
CA CYS A 55 4.80 7.94 -3.62
C CYS A 55 3.67 7.62 -4.60
N ILE A 56 2.63 6.95 -4.10
CA ILE A 56 1.51 6.43 -4.90
C ILE A 56 0.20 6.71 -4.20
N SER A 57 -0.74 7.34 -4.92
CA SER A 57 -2.13 7.44 -4.50
C SER A 57 -2.95 6.32 -5.14
N VAL A 58 -3.65 5.57 -4.33
CA VAL A 58 -4.70 4.62 -4.75
C VAL A 58 -6.07 5.03 -4.17
N GLY A 59 -6.26 6.35 -4.01
CA GLY A 59 -7.38 6.98 -3.32
C GLY A 59 -7.03 7.40 -1.88
N ASN A 60 -5.88 6.98 -1.38
CA ASN A 60 -5.20 7.45 -0.18
C ASN A 60 -3.68 7.44 -0.45
N PRO A 61 -2.88 8.31 0.24
CA PRO A 61 -1.47 8.47 -0.07
C PRO A 61 -0.60 7.39 0.59
N HIS A 62 0.37 6.89 -0.18
CA HIS A 62 1.36 5.90 0.23
C HIS A 62 2.77 6.34 -0.17
N CYS A 63 3.73 6.13 0.72
CA CYS A 63 5.16 6.35 0.53
C CYS A 63 5.88 5.00 0.62
N VAL A 64 6.31 4.46 -0.51
CA VAL A 64 6.98 3.16 -0.58
C VAL A 64 8.49 3.34 -0.62
N THR A 65 9.20 2.65 0.26
CA THR A 65 10.67 2.59 0.27
C THR A 65 11.17 1.15 0.28
N VAL A 66 12.13 0.86 -0.61
CA VAL A 66 12.76 -0.46 -0.68
C VAL A 66 13.91 -0.53 0.30
N VAL A 67 13.97 -1.62 1.07
CA VAL A 67 14.98 -1.87 2.11
C VAL A 67 15.58 -3.28 1.95
N GLU A 68 16.78 -3.48 2.48
CA GLU A 68 17.44 -4.79 2.42
C GLU A 68 16.79 -5.81 3.34
N ASP A 69 16.46 -5.41 4.57
CA ASP A 69 15.82 -6.26 5.58
C ASP A 69 14.74 -5.47 6.31
N VAL A 70 13.48 -5.81 6.04
CA VAL A 70 12.33 -5.15 6.62
C VAL A 70 12.12 -5.51 8.10
N ASP A 71 12.61 -6.66 8.55
CA ASP A 71 12.46 -7.11 9.94
C ASP A 71 13.41 -6.40 10.90
N SER A 72 14.56 -5.93 10.40
CA SER A 72 15.53 -5.18 11.20
C SER A 72 15.05 -3.78 11.59
N LEU A 73 13.99 -3.25 10.95
CA LEU A 73 13.51 -1.90 11.17
C LEU A 73 12.73 -1.77 12.48
N LYS A 74 13.03 -0.71 13.23
CA LYS A 74 12.26 -0.28 14.39
C LYS A 74 11.21 0.73 13.94
N LEU A 75 10.06 0.25 13.45
CA LEU A 75 9.04 1.10 12.86
C LEU A 75 8.45 2.11 13.83
N GLU A 76 8.33 1.76 15.10
CA GLU A 76 7.88 2.71 16.13
C GLU A 76 8.82 3.93 16.29
N ALA A 77 10.08 3.77 15.93
CA ALA A 77 11.04 4.87 15.97
C ALA A 77 10.99 5.73 14.71
N ILE A 78 10.96 5.12 13.51
CA ILE A 78 11.07 5.84 12.24
C ILE A 78 9.72 6.19 11.60
N GLY A 79 8.69 5.41 11.85
CA GLY A 79 7.36 5.56 11.24
C GLY A 79 6.72 6.92 11.48
N PRO A 80 6.72 7.45 12.72
CA PRO A 80 6.20 8.79 12.99
C PRO A 80 6.89 9.89 12.20
N ALA A 81 8.21 9.77 11.97
CA ALA A 81 8.97 10.76 11.22
C ALA A 81 8.64 10.76 9.72
N PHE A 82 8.28 9.61 9.15
CA PHE A 82 7.71 9.53 7.80
C PHE A 82 6.29 10.07 7.76
N GLU A 83 5.42 9.62 8.66
CA GLU A 83 4.01 10.01 8.71
C GLU A 83 3.83 11.51 8.79
N HIS A 84 4.62 12.17 9.66
CA HIS A 84 4.55 13.60 9.93
C HIS A 84 5.61 14.43 9.18
N HIS A 85 6.22 13.87 8.13
CA HIS A 85 7.23 14.59 7.37
C HIS A 85 6.65 15.87 6.75
N ALA A 86 7.43 16.95 6.76
CA ALA A 86 6.99 18.28 6.30
C ALA A 86 6.51 18.28 4.84
N ASN A 87 7.01 17.37 4.01
CA ASN A 87 6.57 17.22 2.62
C ASN A 87 5.17 16.60 2.49
N PHE A 88 4.58 16.05 3.56
CA PHE A 88 3.26 15.44 3.58
C PHE A 88 2.35 16.11 4.60
N PRO A 89 1.80 17.32 4.31
CA PRO A 89 1.02 18.10 5.28
C PRO A 89 -0.25 17.39 5.76
N GLU A 90 -0.82 16.48 4.98
CA GLU A 90 -1.96 15.65 5.34
C GLU A 90 -1.56 14.28 5.87
N ARG A 91 -0.28 14.08 6.20
CA ARG A 91 0.35 12.81 6.56
C ARG A 91 0.30 11.77 5.45
N ILE A 92 1.03 10.68 5.62
CA ILE A 92 1.13 9.61 4.62
C ILE A 92 1.26 8.24 5.30
N ASN A 93 0.73 7.19 4.65
CA ASN A 93 1.06 5.82 4.99
C ASN A 93 2.44 5.50 4.42
N THR A 94 3.26 4.74 5.14
CA THR A 94 4.60 4.39 4.67
C THR A 94 4.79 2.88 4.67
N GLU A 95 5.14 2.34 3.51
CA GLU A 95 5.42 0.94 3.29
C GLU A 95 6.93 0.72 3.14
N PHE A 96 7.50 -0.08 4.04
CA PHE A 96 8.86 -0.58 3.95
C PHE A 96 8.82 -1.95 3.29
N VAL A 97 9.51 -2.12 2.17
CA VAL A 97 9.43 -3.33 1.37
C VAL A 97 10.80 -3.95 1.12
N GLN A 98 10.91 -5.24 1.36
CA GLN A 98 12.04 -6.08 1.00
C GLN A 98 11.66 -6.91 -0.23
N VAL A 99 12.50 -6.88 -1.25
CA VAL A 99 12.39 -7.76 -2.41
C VAL A 99 13.01 -9.10 -2.03
N VAL A 100 12.18 -10.13 -1.91
CA VAL A 100 12.65 -11.49 -1.58
C VAL A 100 13.15 -12.18 -2.85
N ASP A 101 12.37 -12.08 -3.92
CA ASP A 101 12.72 -12.53 -5.26
C ASP A 101 11.85 -11.82 -6.32
N ALA A 102 11.93 -12.25 -7.57
CA ALA A 102 11.22 -11.62 -8.68
C ALA A 102 9.67 -11.65 -8.54
N ALA A 103 9.10 -12.52 -7.70
CA ALA A 103 7.66 -12.68 -7.52
C ALA A 103 7.19 -12.48 -6.08
N HIS A 104 8.10 -12.35 -5.12
CA HIS A 104 7.77 -12.25 -3.70
C HIS A 104 8.36 -11.01 -3.06
N LEU A 105 7.50 -10.26 -2.40
CA LEU A 105 7.81 -9.05 -1.63
C LEU A 105 7.41 -9.27 -0.17
N LYS A 106 8.22 -8.79 0.76
CA LYS A 106 7.87 -8.73 2.18
C LYS A 106 7.70 -7.28 2.59
N MET A 107 6.60 -6.94 3.28
CA MET A 107 6.33 -5.57 3.66
C MET A 107 5.95 -5.44 5.13
N ARG A 108 6.31 -4.30 5.69
CA ARG A 108 5.74 -3.74 6.92
C ARG A 108 5.23 -2.34 6.63
N VAL A 109 4.19 -1.93 7.30
CA VAL A 109 3.52 -0.66 7.05
C VAL A 109 3.33 0.14 8.34
N TRP A 110 3.58 1.44 8.24
CA TRP A 110 3.17 2.44 9.21
C TRP A 110 1.99 3.21 8.64
N GLU A 111 0.80 3.00 9.17
CA GLU A 111 -0.41 3.64 8.68
C GLU A 111 -0.67 4.98 9.36
N ARG A 112 -1.08 5.94 8.57
CA ARG A 112 -1.47 7.28 8.97
C ARG A 112 -2.54 7.24 10.06
N GLY A 113 -2.19 7.71 11.26
CA GLY A 113 -3.08 7.76 12.43
C GLY A 113 -3.25 6.45 13.20
N SER A 114 -2.63 5.34 12.74
CA SER A 114 -2.80 4.02 13.36
C SER A 114 -1.49 3.36 13.80
N GLY A 115 -0.34 3.86 13.30
CA GLY A 115 0.94 3.25 13.58
C GLY A 115 1.20 1.97 12.76
N GLU A 116 2.06 1.08 13.27
CA GLU A 116 2.31 -0.20 12.59
C GLU A 116 1.07 -1.09 12.65
N THR A 117 0.55 -1.48 11.48
CA THR A 117 -0.57 -2.42 11.35
C THR A 117 -0.12 -3.74 10.74
N TRP A 118 -0.98 -4.75 10.81
CA TRP A 118 -0.63 -6.10 10.36
C TRP A 118 -0.71 -6.26 8.84
N ALA A 119 -1.56 -5.48 8.18
CA ALA A 119 -1.71 -5.48 6.73
C ALA A 119 -2.47 -4.21 6.28
N CYS A 120 -2.11 -3.72 5.09
CA CYS A 120 -2.78 -2.63 4.41
C CYS A 120 -3.00 -3.01 2.94
N GLY A 121 -4.25 -3.18 2.51
CA GLY A 121 -4.56 -3.60 1.14
C GLY A 121 -4.18 -2.54 0.10
N THR A 122 -4.40 -1.25 0.40
CA THR A 122 -3.98 -0.13 -0.45
C THR A 122 -2.46 0.03 -0.44
N GLY A 123 -1.81 -0.19 0.71
CA GLY A 123 -0.36 -0.20 0.84
C GLY A 123 0.28 -1.34 0.01
N ALA A 124 -0.25 -2.56 0.09
CA ALA A 124 0.21 -3.66 -0.76
C ALA A 124 0.04 -3.36 -2.25
N THR A 125 -1.03 -2.64 -2.63
CA THR A 125 -1.25 -2.17 -4.00
C THR A 125 -0.17 -1.18 -4.41
N ALA A 126 0.14 -0.20 -3.57
CA ALA A 126 1.21 0.77 -3.81
C ALA A 126 2.58 0.08 -3.93
N VAL A 127 2.87 -0.89 -3.06
CA VAL A 127 4.11 -1.70 -3.11
C VAL A 127 4.24 -2.44 -4.44
N CYS A 128 3.19 -3.11 -4.90
CA CYS A 128 3.18 -3.80 -6.19
C CYS A 128 3.50 -2.84 -7.35
N VAL A 129 2.84 -1.68 -7.38
CA VAL A 129 3.06 -0.67 -8.43
C VAL A 129 4.48 -0.12 -8.37
N ALA A 130 4.95 0.29 -7.17
CA ALA A 130 6.28 0.88 -6.98
C ALA A 130 7.40 -0.09 -7.42
N THR A 131 7.34 -1.34 -6.97
CA THR A 131 8.40 -2.33 -7.27
C THR A 131 8.46 -2.68 -8.76
N ILE A 132 7.32 -2.75 -9.45
CA ILE A 132 7.28 -2.93 -10.91
C ILE A 132 7.82 -1.69 -11.64
N MET A 133 7.44 -0.48 -11.23
CA MET A 133 7.93 0.77 -11.84
C MET A 133 9.44 0.92 -11.69
N LEU A 134 9.99 0.52 -10.56
CA LEU A 134 11.43 0.55 -10.27
C LEU A 134 12.20 -0.62 -10.91
N GLY A 135 11.51 -1.61 -11.48
CA GLY A 135 12.15 -2.80 -12.05
C GLY A 135 12.75 -3.74 -11.00
N HIS A 136 12.31 -3.66 -9.76
CA HIS A 136 12.84 -4.49 -8.66
C HIS A 136 12.18 -5.86 -8.60
N ALA A 137 10.91 -5.99 -8.95
CA ALA A 137 10.20 -7.27 -8.97
C ALA A 137 9.02 -7.22 -9.94
N GLY A 138 8.72 -8.36 -10.57
CA GLY A 138 7.57 -8.58 -11.45
C GLY A 138 7.54 -7.70 -12.70
N LYS A 139 6.48 -7.90 -13.47
CA LYS A 139 6.11 -7.08 -14.63
C LYS A 139 4.60 -6.89 -14.67
N LYS A 140 4.12 -5.93 -15.46
CA LYS A 140 2.68 -5.80 -15.72
C LYS A 140 2.11 -7.10 -16.27
N GLY A 141 0.98 -7.53 -15.73
CA GLY A 141 0.31 -8.79 -16.04
C GLY A 141 0.77 -10.00 -15.22
N GLU A 142 1.91 -9.91 -14.55
CA GLU A 142 2.39 -10.97 -13.65
C GLU A 142 1.80 -10.81 -12.24
N GLU A 143 1.55 -11.93 -11.56
CA GLU A 143 1.09 -11.94 -10.17
C GLU A 143 2.29 -11.84 -9.22
N LEU A 144 2.26 -10.82 -8.36
CA LEU A 144 3.19 -10.64 -7.25
C LEU A 144 2.56 -11.08 -5.94
N THR A 145 3.33 -11.73 -5.11
CA THR A 145 2.96 -12.11 -3.74
C THR A 145 3.55 -11.10 -2.77
N VAL A 146 2.70 -10.43 -1.99
CA VAL A 146 3.09 -9.52 -0.93
C VAL A 146 2.83 -10.16 0.41
N ILE A 147 3.89 -10.41 1.17
CA ILE A 147 3.87 -11.01 2.50
C ILE A 147 3.87 -9.89 3.53
N ALA A 148 2.77 -9.74 4.25
CA ALA A 148 2.62 -8.82 5.37
C ALA A 148 2.52 -9.58 6.69
N LYS A 149 2.65 -8.89 7.82
CA LYS A 149 2.56 -9.48 9.17
C LYS A 149 1.23 -10.20 9.43
N GLY A 150 0.13 -9.71 8.84
CA GLY A 150 -1.22 -10.27 8.98
C GLY A 150 -1.59 -11.33 7.93
N GLY A 151 -0.72 -11.62 6.97
CA GLY A 151 -0.99 -12.62 5.94
C GLY A 151 -0.45 -12.24 4.57
N THR A 152 -0.81 -13.03 3.58
CA THR A 152 -0.30 -12.91 2.22
C THR A 152 -1.37 -12.41 1.28
N LEU A 153 -1.02 -11.43 0.45
CA LEU A 153 -1.85 -10.89 -0.61
C LEU A 153 -1.20 -11.14 -1.97
N LYS A 154 -2.01 -11.34 -2.98
CA LYS A 154 -1.59 -11.49 -4.37
C LYS A 154 -2.06 -10.30 -5.17
N LEU A 155 -1.18 -9.70 -5.95
CA LEU A 155 -1.45 -8.50 -6.72
C LEU A 155 -1.03 -8.66 -8.16
N THR A 156 -1.82 -8.09 -9.07
CA THR A 156 -1.49 -8.05 -10.49
C THR A 156 -1.68 -6.62 -10.99
N HIS A 157 -0.59 -5.99 -11.44
CA HIS A 157 -0.63 -4.69 -12.10
C HIS A 157 -0.95 -4.88 -13.58
N LEU A 158 -2.14 -4.48 -14.00
CA LEU A 158 -2.64 -4.67 -15.35
C LEU A 158 -2.03 -3.66 -16.36
N ALA A 159 -2.13 -3.97 -17.63
CA ALA A 159 -1.65 -3.09 -18.71
C ALA A 159 -2.35 -1.72 -18.74
N ASN A 160 -3.61 -1.65 -18.32
CA ASN A 160 -4.42 -0.42 -18.24
C ASN A 160 -4.14 0.42 -16.95
N ASN A 161 -3.08 0.12 -16.21
CA ASN A 161 -2.70 0.74 -14.94
C ASN A 161 -3.69 0.51 -13.78
N HIS A 162 -4.60 -0.43 -13.90
CA HIS A 162 -5.38 -0.91 -12.76
C HIS A 162 -4.63 -2.00 -12.02
N VAL A 163 -4.98 -2.23 -10.77
CA VAL A 163 -4.40 -3.29 -9.95
C VAL A 163 -5.49 -4.20 -9.44
N ILE A 164 -5.29 -5.50 -9.58
CA ILE A 164 -6.12 -6.53 -8.97
C ILE A 164 -5.45 -7.00 -7.69
N LEU A 165 -6.20 -6.95 -6.60
CA LEU A 165 -5.79 -7.50 -5.32
C LEU A 165 -6.60 -8.78 -5.05
N ARG A 166 -5.92 -9.86 -4.64
CA ARG A 166 -6.52 -11.11 -4.19
C ARG A 166 -6.05 -11.43 -2.79
N GLY A 167 -6.97 -11.89 -1.96
CA GLY A 167 -6.64 -12.32 -0.61
C GLY A 167 -7.74 -13.18 0.00
N PRO A 168 -7.44 -13.96 1.05
CA PRO A 168 -8.41 -14.73 1.77
C PRO A 168 -9.34 -13.81 2.58
N ALA A 169 -10.59 -14.27 2.76
CA ALA A 169 -11.49 -13.69 3.74
C ALA A 169 -12.27 -14.84 4.39
N VAL A 170 -12.13 -14.92 5.71
CA VAL A 170 -12.74 -15.99 6.53
C VAL A 170 -13.72 -15.36 7.50
N THR A 171 -14.93 -15.92 7.61
CA THR A 171 -15.89 -15.54 8.65
C THR A 171 -15.32 -15.91 10.00
N VAL A 172 -15.08 -14.93 10.88
CA VAL A 172 -14.56 -15.16 12.23
C VAL A 172 -15.69 -15.21 13.27
N PHE A 173 -16.82 -14.55 13.03
CA PHE A 173 -18.04 -14.63 13.84
C PHE A 173 -19.24 -14.11 13.04
N GLU A 174 -20.43 -14.46 13.48
CA GLU A 174 -21.70 -13.90 13.04
C GLU A 174 -22.41 -13.26 14.23
N GLY A 175 -23.12 -12.15 13.99
CA GLY A 175 -23.83 -11.42 15.02
C GLY A 175 -25.03 -10.67 14.46
N VAL A 176 -25.95 -10.28 15.34
CA VAL A 176 -27.10 -9.44 15.03
C VAL A 176 -26.98 -8.14 15.78
N ILE A 177 -27.28 -7.04 15.14
CA ILE A 177 -27.31 -5.70 15.75
C ILE A 177 -28.63 -5.02 15.42
N ASP A 178 -29.27 -4.43 16.40
CA ASP A 178 -30.41 -3.53 16.20
C ASP A 178 -29.92 -2.14 15.83
N ILE A 179 -30.31 -1.65 14.66
CA ILE A 179 -29.95 -0.32 14.19
C ILE A 179 -31.16 0.61 14.48
N PRO A 180 -30.99 1.66 15.31
CA PRO A 180 -32.04 2.63 15.53
C PRO A 180 -32.45 3.34 14.24
N ASP A 181 -33.75 3.61 14.07
CA ASP A 181 -34.31 4.23 12.85
C ASP A 181 -33.69 5.60 12.53
N GLU A 182 -33.15 6.29 13.50
CA GLU A 182 -32.48 7.60 13.38
C GLU A 182 -31.15 7.50 12.58
N VAL A 183 -30.59 6.31 12.42
CA VAL A 183 -29.31 6.06 11.71
C VAL A 183 -29.54 5.67 10.25
N ILE A 184 -30.80 5.34 9.88
CA ILE A 184 -31.16 4.83 8.55
C ILE A 184 -31.64 5.94 7.61
N ASN A 185 -31.93 7.14 8.12
CA ASN A 185 -32.47 8.30 7.38
C ASN A 185 -31.37 9.31 6.99
#